data_379b0a39c2bf27ad3b61716f7273cefa
#
_entry.id   379b0a39c2bf27ad3b61716f7273cefa
#
_cell.length_a   1.000
_cell.length_b   1.000
_cell.length_c   1.000
_cell.angle_alpha   90.00
_cell.angle_beta   90.00
_cell.angle_gamma   90.00
#
_symmetry.space_group_name_H-M   'P 1'
#
loop_
_entity.id
_entity.type
_entity.pdbx_description
1 polymer ?
#
loop_
_entity_poly.entity_id
_entity_poly.type
_entity_poly.pdbx_seq_one_letter_code
_entity_poly.pdbx_strand_id
1 'polypeptide(L)'
;LGIRGTYYNWENDRPASVYKYNMEHETYTYGAGAKYMINKSAYIDADFYSDNFTSRYDSVSKPGEASRGKDTRKKVHYYNGSLKGIFKLGQAQKFSVGMEYVKETLMSATDDLDGENMYTMALFLQDEIRLWKNFQAVVGLRYIYNEFFKNYATPNVVLSYKWGDLNFRASYASGFRTPTLSQLYATDVAKTTDMVTIPNFNLKSEKSDYFMLNAEYVHNRISFSVSGYINKIRDMINYRGIDPAIAEQLGYGKHNEAQQRDNISRAEVKGVKAVLNVYAGAGFSVGGSYHFMDTEDKTTQEPIDKSVKNVWTANARWGHRWGLYHLNVNLNGRIQEGRYSKTYYYDPAPGFSQWDLNTRHSFNLKSVVLEPGFGVENLFDKVDDRPWNSNYSTLNPGRSFYVSLSVRFN
;
A
#
# COMPACT_ATOMS: atom_id res chain seq x y z
N LEU A 1 21.17 -18.04 -6.67
CA LEU A 1 21.38 -17.49 -5.34
C LEU A 1 21.46 -15.97 -5.44
N GLY A 2 20.72 -15.27 -4.59
CA GLY A 2 20.76 -13.81 -4.47
C GLY A 2 20.83 -13.41 -3.00
N ILE A 3 21.59 -12.35 -2.72
CA ILE A 3 21.65 -11.72 -1.41
C ILE A 3 21.30 -10.26 -1.62
N ARG A 4 20.52 -9.69 -0.72
CA ARG A 4 20.10 -8.28 -0.75
C ARG A 4 20.22 -7.67 0.63
N GLY A 5 20.55 -6.38 0.67
CA GLY A 5 20.55 -5.62 1.90
C GLY A 5 20.33 -4.14 1.58
N THR A 6 19.59 -3.45 2.41
CA THR A 6 19.43 -2.00 2.34
C THR A 6 19.50 -1.40 3.73
N TYR A 7 20.03 -0.21 3.77
CA TYR A 7 20.00 0.65 4.95
C TYR A 7 19.37 1.96 4.54
N TYR A 8 18.44 2.44 5.35
CA TYR A 8 17.78 3.71 5.14
C TYR A 8 17.65 4.44 6.46
N ASN A 9 18.09 5.69 6.48
CA ASN A 9 17.91 6.61 7.59
C ASN A 9 17.17 7.85 7.10
N TRP A 10 16.21 8.29 7.87
CA TRP A 10 15.36 9.42 7.52
C TRP A 10 15.01 10.23 8.77
N GLU A 11 15.21 11.53 8.68
CA GLU A 11 14.91 12.49 9.73
C GLU A 11 13.88 13.50 9.24
N ASN A 12 12.89 13.81 10.05
CA ASN A 12 11.87 14.81 9.73
C ASN A 12 11.68 15.76 10.92
N ASP A 13 12.03 17.00 10.68
CA ASP A 13 11.76 18.12 11.57
C ASP A 13 10.38 18.69 11.26
N ARG A 14 9.44 18.57 12.19
CA ARG A 14 8.13 19.22 12.10
C ARG A 14 8.11 20.45 12.99
N PRO A 15 8.22 21.66 12.44
CA PRO A 15 8.01 22.89 13.22
C PRO A 15 6.53 22.98 13.59
N ALA A 16 6.23 23.02 14.88
CA ALA A 16 4.89 23.31 15.39
C ALA A 16 4.90 24.66 16.11
N SER A 17 3.75 25.29 16.27
CA SER A 17 3.63 26.61 16.91
C SER A 17 4.11 26.63 18.36
N VAL A 18 4.13 25.50 19.05
CA VAL A 18 4.48 25.36 20.47
C VAL A 18 5.66 24.42 20.70
N TYR A 19 5.84 23.40 19.84
CA TYR A 19 6.88 22.38 19.97
C TYR A 19 7.53 22.10 18.61
N LYS A 20 8.84 21.83 18.61
CA LYS A 20 9.51 21.21 17.48
C LYS A 20 9.51 19.69 17.70
N TYR A 21 9.00 18.94 16.74
CA TYR A 21 9.09 17.49 16.77
C TYR A 21 10.19 17.06 15.80
N ASN A 22 11.15 16.32 16.33
CA ASN A 22 12.10 15.59 15.51
C ASN A 22 11.69 14.12 15.48
N MET A 23 11.59 13.54 14.28
CA MET A 23 11.28 12.13 14.05
C MET A 23 12.45 11.51 13.30
N GLU A 24 13.11 10.59 13.94
CA GLU A 24 14.14 9.76 13.35
C GLU A 24 13.57 8.38 12.99
N HIS A 25 13.85 7.92 11.78
CA HIS A 25 13.51 6.57 11.33
C HIS A 25 14.73 5.89 10.74
N GLU A 26 14.99 4.69 11.21
CA GLU A 26 16.09 3.87 10.76
C GLU A 26 15.57 2.49 10.35
N THR A 27 15.98 2.02 9.19
CA THR A 27 15.57 0.72 8.67
C THR A 27 16.76 -0.05 8.13
N TYR A 28 16.90 -1.29 8.59
CA TYR A 28 17.82 -2.28 8.04
C TYR A 28 17.02 -3.42 7.44
N THR A 29 17.20 -3.67 6.15
CA THR A 29 16.63 -4.85 5.51
C THR A 29 17.74 -5.76 5.03
N TYR A 30 17.55 -7.06 5.18
CA TYR A 30 18.44 -8.05 4.62
C TYR A 30 17.65 -9.30 4.22
N GLY A 31 18.16 -10.00 3.22
CA GLY A 31 17.51 -11.20 2.76
C GLY A 31 18.37 -12.01 1.84
N ALA A 32 18.01 -13.26 1.67
CA ALA A 32 18.62 -14.18 0.76
C ALA A 32 17.56 -15.01 0.05
N GLY A 33 17.77 -15.26 -1.24
CA GLY A 33 16.89 -16.10 -2.03
C GLY A 33 17.67 -17.12 -2.83
N ALA A 34 17.14 -18.31 -2.97
CA ALA A 34 17.71 -19.38 -3.76
C ALA A 34 16.65 -20.03 -4.63
N LYS A 35 16.95 -20.20 -5.91
CA LYS A 35 16.11 -20.92 -6.84
C LYS A 35 16.85 -22.15 -7.32
N TYR A 36 16.24 -23.30 -7.13
CA TYR A 36 16.75 -24.57 -7.60
C TYR A 36 15.87 -25.13 -8.72
N MET A 37 16.44 -25.29 -9.90
CA MET A 37 15.76 -25.86 -11.07
C MET A 37 15.87 -27.38 -11.01
N ILE A 38 14.76 -28.08 -10.72
CA ILE A 38 14.71 -29.54 -10.76
C ILE A 38 14.80 -30.01 -12.21
N ASN A 39 14.03 -29.36 -13.10
CA ASN A 39 14.06 -29.56 -14.54
C ASN A 39 13.43 -28.33 -15.24
N LYS A 40 13.22 -28.40 -16.58
CA LYS A 40 12.59 -27.31 -17.36
C LYS A 40 11.16 -26.98 -16.96
N SER A 41 10.48 -27.89 -16.27
CA SER A 41 9.07 -27.77 -15.87
C SER A 41 8.86 -27.62 -14.37
N ALA A 42 9.90 -27.79 -13.56
CA ALA A 42 9.78 -27.75 -12.11
C ALA A 42 10.94 -27.03 -11.44
N TYR A 43 10.65 -26.19 -10.46
CA TYR A 43 11.66 -25.56 -9.64
C TYR A 43 11.14 -25.29 -8.22
N ILE A 44 12.08 -25.14 -7.30
CA ILE A 44 11.85 -24.72 -5.94
C ILE A 44 12.47 -23.34 -5.74
N ASP A 45 11.78 -22.47 -5.06
CA ASP A 45 12.18 -21.11 -4.71
C ASP A 45 12.11 -20.97 -3.19
N ALA A 46 13.23 -20.63 -2.57
CA ALA A 46 13.32 -20.37 -1.14
C ALA A 46 13.76 -18.90 -0.96
N ASP A 47 13.07 -18.17 -0.12
CA ASP A 47 13.37 -16.79 0.18
C ASP A 47 13.29 -16.54 1.69
N PHE A 48 14.25 -15.77 2.17
CA PHE A 48 14.28 -15.23 3.52
C PHE A 48 14.44 -13.71 3.44
N TYR A 49 13.67 -13.01 4.25
CA TYR A 49 13.67 -11.55 4.34
C TYR A 49 13.51 -11.12 5.79
N SER A 50 14.27 -10.12 6.20
CA SER A 50 14.13 -9.45 7.49
C SER A 50 14.08 -7.95 7.30
N ASP A 51 13.21 -7.31 8.04
CA ASP A 51 13.09 -5.86 8.14
C ASP A 51 13.13 -5.45 9.61
N ASN A 52 14.04 -4.53 9.94
CA ASN A 52 14.23 -4.03 11.29
C ASN A 52 14.03 -2.50 11.25
N PHE A 53 12.89 -2.08 11.70
CA PHE A 53 12.49 -0.68 11.72
C PHE A 53 12.61 -0.11 13.13
N THR A 54 13.27 1.03 13.26
CA THR A 54 13.34 1.81 14.51
C THR A 54 12.79 3.20 14.23
N SER A 55 11.89 3.66 15.05
CA SER A 55 11.43 5.05 15.06
C SER A 55 11.66 5.68 16.44
N ARG A 56 12.04 6.95 16.43
CA ARG A 56 12.24 7.74 17.62
C ARG A 56 11.55 9.09 17.46
N TYR A 57 10.89 9.52 18.51
CA TYR A 57 10.25 10.82 18.63
C TYR A 57 10.93 11.64 19.69
N ASP A 58 11.52 12.78 19.33
CA ASP A 58 11.98 13.78 20.27
C ASP A 58 11.08 15.02 20.19
N SER A 59 10.43 15.38 21.29
CA SER A 59 9.75 16.68 21.39
C SER A 59 10.70 17.66 22.03
N VAL A 60 11.18 18.62 21.25
CA VAL A 60 11.97 19.74 21.77
C VAL A 60 11.00 20.85 22.12
N SER A 61 10.85 21.14 23.40
CA SER A 61 10.20 22.34 23.89
C SER A 61 10.99 23.59 23.47
N LYS A 62 10.37 24.79 23.54
CA LYS A 62 10.92 26.07 23.08
C LYS A 62 12.42 26.27 23.36
N PRO A 63 13.13 27.12 22.57
CA PRO A 63 14.54 27.39 22.78
C PRO A 63 14.80 27.78 24.25
N GLY A 64 15.58 26.95 24.96
CA GLY A 64 15.94 27.14 26.37
C GLY A 64 15.37 26.12 27.35
N GLU A 65 14.42 25.29 26.97
CA GLU A 65 13.96 24.17 27.81
C GLU A 65 14.61 22.87 27.33
N ALA A 66 15.36 22.21 28.19
CA ALA A 66 15.89 20.88 27.90
C ALA A 66 14.74 19.91 27.65
N SER A 67 14.77 19.17 26.52
CA SER A 67 13.87 18.05 26.32
C SER A 67 14.09 17.10 27.49
N ARG A 68 13.11 16.92 28.35
CA ARG A 68 13.15 15.86 29.35
C ARG A 68 13.02 14.56 28.63
N GLY A 69 14.18 13.96 28.33
CA GLY A 69 14.33 12.77 27.51
C GLY A 69 13.62 11.54 28.05
N LYS A 70 12.31 11.46 27.77
CA LYS A 70 11.64 10.18 27.84
C LYS A 70 12.05 9.42 26.58
N ASP A 71 12.59 8.22 26.73
CA ASP A 71 12.88 7.35 25.59
C ASP A 71 11.56 7.05 24.86
N THR A 72 11.49 7.43 23.58
CA THR A 72 10.32 7.23 22.73
C THR A 72 10.57 6.21 21.64
N ARG A 73 11.66 5.43 21.75
CA ARG A 73 12.02 4.43 20.74
C ARG A 73 10.95 3.35 20.61
N LYS A 74 10.57 3.13 19.38
CA LYS A 74 9.74 2.00 18.96
C LYS A 74 10.51 1.20 17.92
N LYS A 75 10.65 -0.10 18.15
CA LYS A 75 11.30 -1.04 17.24
C LYS A 75 10.31 -2.09 16.77
N VAL A 76 10.33 -2.35 15.48
CA VAL A 76 9.57 -3.45 14.87
C VAL A 76 10.55 -4.33 14.12
N HIS A 77 10.60 -5.60 14.49
CA HIS A 77 11.37 -6.61 13.76
C HIS A 77 10.40 -7.50 13.01
N TYR A 78 10.65 -7.70 11.74
CA TYR A 78 9.87 -8.54 10.86
C TYR A 78 10.78 -9.58 10.19
N TYR A 79 10.39 -10.84 10.28
CA TYR A 79 11.07 -11.95 9.63
C TYR A 79 10.08 -12.70 8.77
N ASN A 80 10.45 -12.99 7.54
CA ASN A 80 9.67 -13.79 6.61
C ASN A 80 10.57 -14.87 6.00
N GLY A 81 10.15 -16.12 6.11
CA GLY A 81 10.75 -17.25 5.43
C GLY A 81 9.70 -17.92 4.54
N SER A 82 10.02 -18.17 3.28
CA SER A 82 9.10 -18.85 2.36
C SER A 82 9.79 -19.93 1.53
N LEU A 83 9.05 -20.99 1.26
CA LEU A 83 9.43 -22.05 0.36
C LEU A 83 8.30 -22.32 -0.61
N LYS A 84 8.57 -22.26 -1.92
CA LYS A 84 7.58 -22.44 -2.97
C LYS A 84 8.07 -23.40 -4.05
N GLY A 85 7.29 -24.40 -4.37
CA GLY A 85 7.48 -25.28 -5.51
C GLY A 85 6.55 -24.90 -6.64
N ILE A 86 7.07 -24.86 -7.86
CA ILE A 86 6.31 -24.65 -9.10
C ILE A 86 6.49 -25.86 -9.97
N PHE A 87 5.38 -26.44 -10.46
CA PHE A 87 5.34 -27.66 -11.28
C PHE A 87 4.42 -27.44 -12.48
N LYS A 88 4.98 -27.51 -13.69
CA LYS A 88 4.22 -27.45 -14.94
C LYS A 88 3.89 -28.87 -15.40
N LEU A 89 2.63 -29.20 -15.53
CA LEU A 89 2.13 -30.46 -16.06
C LEU A 89 1.67 -30.26 -17.52
N GLY A 90 2.58 -30.51 -18.44
CA GLY A 90 2.36 -30.22 -19.85
C GLY A 90 2.18 -28.72 -20.10
N GLN A 91 1.24 -28.40 -21.03
CA GLN A 91 0.88 -27.01 -21.33
C GLN A 91 -0.42 -26.56 -20.66
N ALA A 92 -1.11 -27.49 -20.00
CA ALA A 92 -2.47 -27.26 -19.51
C ALA A 92 -2.52 -26.81 -18.05
N GLN A 93 -1.56 -27.22 -17.25
CA GLN A 93 -1.61 -26.96 -15.80
C GLN A 93 -0.28 -26.48 -15.26
N LYS A 94 -0.35 -25.61 -14.24
CA LYS A 94 0.80 -25.13 -13.47
C LYS A 94 0.42 -25.04 -12.00
N PHE A 95 0.94 -25.98 -11.23
CA PHE A 95 0.79 -26.01 -9.78
C PHE A 95 1.82 -25.14 -9.09
N SER A 96 1.36 -24.42 -8.08
CA SER A 96 2.19 -23.71 -7.12
C SER A 96 1.79 -24.18 -5.72
N VAL A 97 2.75 -24.74 -4.99
CA VAL A 97 2.56 -25.15 -3.59
C VAL A 97 3.64 -24.53 -2.76
N GLY A 98 3.32 -24.11 -1.55
CA GLY A 98 4.34 -23.53 -0.70
C GLY A 98 3.89 -23.32 0.73
N MET A 99 4.87 -22.90 1.51
CA MET A 99 4.72 -22.52 2.91
C MET A 99 5.41 -21.19 3.17
N GLU A 100 4.90 -20.49 4.16
CA GLU A 100 5.44 -19.23 4.62
C GLU A 100 5.38 -19.16 6.14
N TYR A 101 6.42 -18.60 6.72
CA TYR A 101 6.52 -18.30 8.15
C TYR A 101 6.84 -16.83 8.31
N VAL A 102 6.03 -16.13 9.09
CA VAL A 102 6.21 -14.72 9.44
C VAL A 102 6.30 -14.60 10.95
N LYS A 103 7.27 -13.84 11.43
CA LYS A 103 7.36 -13.44 12.84
C LYS A 103 7.52 -11.93 12.93
N GLU A 104 6.69 -11.32 13.75
CA GLU A 104 6.75 -9.89 14.08
C GLU A 104 7.09 -9.73 15.55
N THR A 105 7.92 -8.74 15.88
CA THR A 105 8.24 -8.38 17.25
C THR A 105 8.13 -6.86 17.40
N LEU A 106 7.47 -6.42 18.46
CA LEU A 106 7.30 -5.02 18.81
C LEU A 106 7.95 -4.74 20.14
N MET A 107 8.85 -3.74 20.18
CA MET A 107 9.38 -3.14 21.39
C MET A 107 8.99 -1.66 21.40
N SER A 108 8.58 -1.15 22.53
CA SER A 108 8.18 0.26 22.67
C SER A 108 8.54 0.77 24.05
N ALA A 109 9.50 1.68 24.11
CA ALA A 109 9.89 2.32 25.38
C ALA A 109 8.79 3.20 25.96
N THR A 110 7.91 3.75 25.10
CA THR A 110 6.78 4.56 25.53
C THR A 110 5.69 3.73 26.22
N ASP A 111 5.48 2.50 25.73
CA ASP A 111 4.41 1.60 26.18
C ASP A 111 4.91 0.56 27.18
N ASP A 112 6.19 0.60 27.56
CA ASP A 112 6.86 -0.38 28.43
C ASP A 112 6.78 -1.80 27.87
N LEU A 113 6.93 -1.93 26.53
CA LEU A 113 6.92 -3.22 25.81
C LEU A 113 8.35 -3.66 25.52
N ASP A 114 8.75 -4.79 26.06
CA ASP A 114 10.12 -5.35 25.95
C ASP A 114 10.24 -6.47 24.90
N GLY A 115 9.31 -6.58 23.99
CA GLY A 115 9.40 -7.53 22.88
C GLY A 115 8.19 -8.43 22.71
N GLU A 116 7.02 -7.81 22.62
CA GLU A 116 5.81 -8.55 22.23
C GLU A 116 5.98 -9.11 20.83
N ASN A 117 5.63 -10.37 20.66
CA ASN A 117 5.83 -11.05 19.38
C ASN A 117 4.60 -11.86 18.97
N MET A 118 4.49 -12.08 17.68
CA MET A 118 3.44 -12.87 17.07
C MET A 118 3.98 -13.57 15.84
N TYR A 119 3.64 -14.85 15.65
CA TYR A 119 3.99 -15.55 14.43
C TYR A 119 2.76 -16.04 13.65
N THR A 120 2.95 -16.12 12.35
CA THR A 120 1.97 -16.65 11.40
C THR A 120 2.63 -17.70 10.51
N MET A 121 1.99 -18.83 10.36
CA MET A 121 2.35 -19.86 9.37
C MET A 121 1.28 -19.96 8.31
N ALA A 122 1.66 -20.17 7.06
CA ALA A 122 0.71 -20.39 6.00
C ALA A 122 1.16 -21.53 5.08
N LEU A 123 0.20 -22.31 4.62
CA LEU A 123 0.35 -23.30 3.55
C LEU A 123 -0.55 -22.86 2.41
N PHE A 124 -0.07 -22.93 1.19
CA PHE A 124 -0.88 -22.57 0.01
C PHE A 124 -0.70 -23.54 -1.13
N LEU A 125 -1.78 -23.71 -1.86
CA LEU A 125 -1.84 -24.45 -3.12
C LEU A 125 -2.60 -23.62 -4.14
N GLN A 126 -2.08 -23.50 -5.35
CA GLN A 126 -2.74 -22.86 -6.47
C GLN A 126 -2.53 -23.69 -7.73
N ASP A 127 -3.57 -23.86 -8.53
CA ASP A 127 -3.52 -24.44 -9.86
C ASP A 127 -3.98 -23.42 -10.91
N GLU A 128 -3.15 -23.20 -11.91
CA GLU A 128 -3.46 -22.45 -13.12
C GLU A 128 -3.79 -23.45 -14.22
N ILE A 129 -5.06 -23.51 -14.61
CA ILE A 129 -5.61 -24.55 -15.51
C ILE A 129 -6.02 -23.91 -16.83
N ARG A 130 -5.51 -24.40 -17.93
CA ARG A 130 -6.03 -24.13 -19.27
C ARG A 130 -7.03 -25.21 -19.65
N LEU A 131 -8.33 -24.91 -19.43
CA LEU A 131 -9.41 -25.87 -19.69
C LEU A 131 -9.66 -26.07 -21.19
N TRP A 132 -9.65 -24.96 -21.96
CA TRP A 132 -9.77 -24.95 -23.42
C TRP A 132 -8.84 -23.87 -24.00
N LYS A 133 -8.77 -23.81 -25.32
CA LYS A 133 -7.93 -22.85 -26.05
C LYS A 133 -8.12 -21.41 -25.55
N ASN A 134 -9.34 -21.04 -25.18
CA ASN A 134 -9.74 -19.69 -24.85
C ASN A 134 -10.20 -19.51 -23.39
N PHE A 135 -10.24 -20.58 -22.61
CA PHE A 135 -10.72 -20.56 -21.23
C PHE A 135 -9.65 -21.02 -20.24
N GLN A 136 -9.38 -20.19 -19.26
CA GLN A 136 -8.40 -20.45 -18.20
C GLN A 136 -9.05 -20.25 -16.83
N ALA A 137 -8.65 -21.07 -15.88
CA ALA A 137 -9.03 -20.92 -14.48
C ALA A 137 -7.77 -20.87 -13.60
N VAL A 138 -7.82 -20.07 -12.57
CA VAL A 138 -6.87 -20.13 -11.44
C VAL A 138 -7.69 -20.42 -10.20
N VAL A 139 -7.33 -21.48 -9.49
CA VAL A 139 -7.98 -21.88 -8.24
C VAL A 139 -6.89 -22.00 -7.19
N GLY A 140 -7.06 -21.33 -6.06
CA GLY A 140 -6.11 -21.34 -4.97
C GLY A 140 -6.78 -21.45 -3.62
N LEU A 141 -6.05 -22.02 -2.68
CA LEU A 141 -6.41 -22.09 -1.28
C LEU A 141 -5.16 -21.81 -0.45
N ARG A 142 -5.29 -20.88 0.49
CA ARG A 142 -4.27 -20.62 1.49
C ARG A 142 -4.85 -20.90 2.88
N TYR A 143 -4.21 -21.79 3.62
CA TYR A 143 -4.50 -22.07 5.01
C TYR A 143 -3.49 -21.34 5.88
N ILE A 144 -3.98 -20.58 6.85
CA ILE A 144 -3.20 -19.69 7.69
C ILE A 144 -3.44 -20.10 9.14
N TYR A 145 -2.37 -20.27 9.88
CA TYR A 145 -2.36 -20.38 11.34
C TYR A 145 -1.64 -19.16 11.92
N ASN A 146 -2.30 -18.45 12.81
CA ASN A 146 -1.70 -17.37 13.58
C ASN A 146 -1.74 -17.73 15.07
N GLU A 147 -0.70 -17.41 15.80
CA GLU A 147 -0.54 -17.73 17.23
C GLU A 147 -1.73 -17.27 18.08
N PHE A 148 -2.21 -16.04 17.89
CA PHE A 148 -3.32 -15.47 18.65
C PHE A 148 -4.68 -15.74 18.00
N PHE A 149 -4.76 -15.61 16.68
CA PHE A 149 -6.03 -15.60 15.95
C PHE A 149 -6.42 -16.94 15.33
N LYS A 150 -5.58 -17.97 15.55
CA LYS A 150 -5.83 -19.37 15.15
C LYS A 150 -5.91 -19.56 13.63
N ASN A 151 -6.92 -20.28 13.15
CA ASN A 151 -6.92 -20.85 11.80
C ASN A 151 -7.84 -20.08 10.85
N TYR A 152 -7.35 -19.89 9.62
CA TYR A 152 -8.11 -19.32 8.52
C TYR A 152 -7.83 -20.02 7.21
N ALA A 153 -8.87 -20.10 6.35
CA ALA A 153 -8.74 -20.55 4.98
C ALA A 153 -9.21 -19.43 4.05
N THR A 154 -8.38 -19.05 3.09
CA THR A 154 -8.67 -18.01 2.12
C THR A 154 -8.65 -18.59 0.71
N PRO A 155 -9.80 -19.01 0.17
CA PRO A 155 -9.93 -19.43 -1.20
C PRO A 155 -9.83 -18.24 -2.17
N ASN A 156 -9.34 -18.52 -3.39
CA ASN A 156 -9.41 -17.62 -4.52
C ASN A 156 -9.74 -18.39 -5.80
N VAL A 157 -10.53 -17.76 -6.66
CA VAL A 157 -10.88 -18.30 -7.98
C VAL A 157 -10.85 -17.16 -8.99
N VAL A 158 -10.18 -17.38 -10.11
CA VAL A 158 -10.21 -16.49 -11.27
C VAL A 158 -10.57 -17.30 -12.51
N LEU A 159 -11.58 -16.87 -13.21
CA LEU A 159 -12.01 -17.42 -14.49
C LEU A 159 -11.72 -16.39 -15.58
N SER A 160 -11.10 -16.78 -16.66
CA SER A 160 -10.75 -15.92 -17.79
C SER A 160 -11.19 -16.57 -19.10
N TYR A 161 -11.87 -15.78 -19.93
CA TYR A 161 -12.34 -16.22 -21.25
C TYR A 161 -11.94 -15.22 -22.31
N LYS A 162 -11.26 -15.68 -23.36
CA LYS A 162 -10.85 -14.86 -24.50
C LYS A 162 -11.74 -15.14 -25.70
N TRP A 163 -12.38 -14.08 -26.23
CA TRP A 163 -13.21 -14.13 -27.43
C TRP A 163 -12.73 -13.08 -28.45
N GLY A 164 -11.95 -13.52 -29.42
CA GLY A 164 -11.30 -12.61 -30.37
C GLY A 164 -10.40 -11.61 -29.63
N ASP A 165 -10.71 -10.34 -29.77
CA ASP A 165 -10.01 -9.21 -29.15
C ASP A 165 -10.54 -8.87 -27.74
N LEU A 166 -11.57 -9.58 -27.27
CA LEU A 166 -12.18 -9.40 -25.96
C LEU A 166 -11.64 -10.41 -24.96
N ASN A 167 -11.32 -9.94 -23.76
CA ASN A 167 -10.96 -10.75 -22.61
C ASN A 167 -11.96 -10.49 -21.48
N PHE A 168 -12.63 -11.51 -21.01
CA PHE A 168 -13.51 -11.44 -19.84
C PHE A 168 -12.84 -12.13 -18.66
N ARG A 169 -12.95 -11.52 -17.49
CA ARG A 169 -12.45 -12.11 -16.26
C ARG A 169 -13.46 -11.94 -15.14
N ALA A 170 -13.70 -13.03 -14.42
CA ALA A 170 -14.45 -13.02 -13.16
C ALA A 170 -13.52 -13.52 -12.05
N SER A 171 -13.49 -12.86 -10.92
CA SER A 171 -12.68 -13.27 -9.79
C SER A 171 -13.42 -13.16 -8.46
N TYR A 172 -13.12 -14.11 -7.59
CA TYR A 172 -13.46 -14.12 -6.18
C TYR A 172 -12.20 -14.35 -5.36
N ALA A 173 -12.02 -13.60 -4.29
CA ALA A 173 -10.95 -13.82 -3.33
C ALA A 173 -11.45 -13.54 -1.92
N SER A 174 -11.18 -14.46 -1.01
CA SER A 174 -11.34 -14.22 0.43
C SER A 174 -10.06 -13.63 1.00
N GLY A 175 -10.18 -12.62 1.86
CA GLY A 175 -9.10 -11.95 2.54
C GLY A 175 -9.19 -12.09 4.06
N PHE A 176 -8.04 -11.96 4.70
CA PHE A 176 -7.88 -12.04 6.13
C PHE A 176 -6.74 -11.12 6.59
N ARG A 177 -6.95 -10.35 7.64
CA ARG A 177 -5.94 -9.49 8.24
C ARG A 177 -5.96 -9.60 9.76
N THR A 178 -4.86 -10.03 10.36
CA THR A 178 -4.68 -10.00 11.81
C THR A 178 -4.53 -8.57 12.31
N PRO A 179 -4.97 -8.25 13.53
CA PRO A 179 -4.52 -7.04 14.22
C PRO A 179 -2.99 -7.03 14.30
N THR A 180 -2.39 -5.87 14.17
CA THR A 180 -0.94 -5.69 14.39
C THR A 180 -0.62 -5.67 15.87
N LEU A 181 0.63 -5.97 16.25
CA LEU A 181 1.07 -5.86 17.64
C LEU A 181 0.84 -4.46 18.22
N SER A 182 1.03 -3.41 17.41
CA SER A 182 0.70 -2.04 17.82
C SER A 182 -0.81 -1.82 18.08
N GLN A 183 -1.68 -2.50 17.35
CA GLN A 183 -3.13 -2.41 17.60
C GLN A 183 -3.55 -3.13 18.88
N LEU A 184 -2.82 -4.17 19.25
CA LEU A 184 -3.09 -4.96 20.44
C LEU A 184 -2.52 -4.31 21.70
N TYR A 185 -1.30 -3.77 21.65
CA TYR A 185 -0.50 -3.44 22.82
C TYR A 185 -0.19 -1.96 23.00
N ALA A 186 -0.12 -1.16 21.90
CA ALA A 186 0.37 0.19 22.01
C ALA A 186 -0.69 1.17 22.51
N THR A 187 -0.27 2.03 23.42
CA THR A 187 -0.97 3.24 23.87
C THR A 187 -0.51 4.42 23.03
N ASP A 188 -1.38 5.33 22.68
CA ASP A 188 -1.05 6.57 21.99
C ASP A 188 -1.81 7.74 22.63
N VAL A 189 -1.11 8.85 22.81
CA VAL A 189 -1.71 10.08 23.35
C VAL A 189 -1.55 11.22 22.36
N ALA A 190 -2.67 11.63 21.79
CA ALA A 190 -2.72 12.81 20.92
C ALA A 190 -2.60 14.09 21.76
N LYS A 191 -1.39 14.67 21.82
CA LYS A 191 -1.08 15.82 22.69
C LYS A 191 -1.90 17.07 22.38
N THR A 192 -2.42 17.22 21.17
CA THR A 192 -3.19 18.39 20.76
C THR A 192 -4.62 18.38 21.30
N THR A 193 -5.21 17.21 21.45
CA THR A 193 -6.59 17.03 21.94
C THR A 193 -6.64 16.42 23.33
N ASP A 194 -5.49 16.01 23.85
CA ASP A 194 -5.39 15.21 25.09
C ASP A 194 -6.27 13.96 25.05
N MET A 195 -6.29 13.29 23.89
CA MET A 195 -7.03 12.06 23.66
C MET A 195 -6.10 10.86 23.80
N VAL A 196 -6.44 9.92 24.67
CA VAL A 196 -5.70 8.67 24.81
C VAL A 196 -6.33 7.56 23.95
N THR A 197 -5.49 6.83 23.23
CA THR A 197 -5.88 5.56 22.59
C THR A 197 -5.36 4.41 23.44
N ILE A 198 -6.25 3.58 23.99
CA ILE A 198 -5.87 2.44 24.81
C ILE A 198 -5.81 1.14 24.00
N PRO A 199 -4.96 0.17 24.36
CA PRO A 199 -4.86 -1.13 23.70
C PRO A 199 -6.14 -1.96 23.85
N ASN A 200 -6.33 -2.93 22.94
CA ASN A 200 -7.42 -3.88 23.02
C ASN A 200 -6.95 -5.29 22.65
N PHE A 201 -6.81 -6.14 23.67
CA PHE A 201 -6.39 -7.53 23.50
C PHE A 201 -7.51 -8.45 22.98
N ASN A 202 -8.76 -7.97 22.91
CA ASN A 202 -9.93 -8.74 22.46
C ASN A 202 -10.21 -8.54 20.95
N LEU A 203 -9.33 -7.88 20.23
CA LEU A 203 -9.48 -7.68 18.79
C LEU A 203 -9.55 -9.03 18.06
N LYS A 204 -10.42 -9.07 17.05
CA LYS A 204 -10.55 -10.18 16.10
C LYS A 204 -9.93 -9.80 14.77
N SER A 205 -9.57 -10.79 13.99
CA SER A 205 -9.11 -10.55 12.62
C SER A 205 -10.20 -10.06 11.71
N GLU A 206 -9.85 -9.11 10.85
CA GLU A 206 -10.72 -8.67 9.77
C GLU A 206 -10.81 -9.73 8.68
N LYS A 207 -11.97 -9.84 8.06
CA LYS A 207 -12.25 -10.76 6.95
C LYS A 207 -12.85 -9.99 5.79
N SER A 208 -12.51 -10.38 4.58
CA SER A 208 -13.12 -9.76 3.40
C SER A 208 -13.47 -10.79 2.34
N ASP A 209 -14.53 -10.47 1.59
CA ASP A 209 -14.94 -11.18 0.39
C ASP A 209 -14.93 -10.19 -0.78
N TYR A 210 -14.04 -10.41 -1.73
CA TYR A 210 -13.85 -9.57 -2.91
C TYR A 210 -14.35 -10.28 -4.16
N PHE A 211 -15.21 -9.61 -4.91
CA PHE A 211 -15.73 -10.03 -6.21
C PHE A 211 -15.40 -8.99 -7.26
N MET A 212 -14.96 -9.40 -8.42
CA MET A 212 -14.67 -8.51 -9.54
C MET A 212 -15.09 -9.15 -10.86
N LEU A 213 -15.67 -8.35 -11.73
CA LEU A 213 -15.85 -8.64 -13.16
C LEU A 213 -15.05 -7.63 -13.97
N ASN A 214 -14.36 -8.09 -14.99
CA ASN A 214 -13.59 -7.27 -15.91
C ASN A 214 -13.88 -7.68 -17.34
N ALA A 215 -14.02 -6.70 -18.22
CA ALA A 215 -14.03 -6.86 -19.65
C ALA A 215 -12.93 -5.95 -20.24
N GLU A 216 -12.10 -6.52 -21.10
CA GLU A 216 -11.00 -5.84 -21.76
C GLU A 216 -11.07 -6.08 -23.28
N TYR A 217 -10.96 -5.02 -24.05
CA TYR A 217 -10.83 -5.04 -25.49
C TYR A 217 -9.41 -4.61 -25.88
N VAL A 218 -8.71 -5.44 -26.63
CA VAL A 218 -7.35 -5.14 -27.10
C VAL A 218 -7.30 -5.40 -28.60
N HIS A 219 -7.23 -4.34 -29.38
CA HIS A 219 -7.13 -4.42 -30.82
C HIS A 219 -6.11 -3.42 -31.36
N ASN A 220 -5.12 -3.90 -32.11
CA ASN A 220 -4.07 -3.10 -32.72
C ASN A 220 -3.46 -2.06 -31.76
N ARG A 221 -3.93 -0.80 -31.86
CA ARG A 221 -3.40 0.38 -31.16
C ARG A 221 -4.26 0.83 -29.99
N ILE A 222 -5.32 0.11 -29.66
CA ILE A 222 -6.29 0.49 -28.63
C ILE A 222 -6.39 -0.63 -27.60
N SER A 223 -6.35 -0.27 -26.34
CA SER A 223 -6.71 -1.13 -25.22
C SER A 223 -7.73 -0.37 -24.35
N PHE A 224 -8.89 -0.99 -24.14
CA PHE A 224 -9.93 -0.46 -23.28
C PHE A 224 -10.38 -1.53 -22.31
N SER A 225 -10.46 -1.22 -21.01
CA SER A 225 -10.97 -2.14 -20.02
C SER A 225 -11.93 -1.47 -19.06
N VAL A 226 -12.94 -2.22 -18.63
CA VAL A 226 -13.87 -1.85 -17.58
C VAL A 226 -13.89 -2.96 -16.54
N SER A 227 -13.76 -2.57 -15.27
CA SER A 227 -13.86 -3.49 -14.13
C SER A 227 -14.91 -2.96 -13.16
N GLY A 228 -15.81 -3.83 -12.72
CA GLY A 228 -16.71 -3.58 -11.59
C GLY A 228 -16.34 -4.50 -10.44
N TYR A 229 -16.34 -4.01 -9.21
CA TYR A 229 -15.99 -4.79 -8.04
C TYR A 229 -16.82 -4.44 -6.81
N ILE A 230 -16.89 -5.40 -5.90
CA ILE A 230 -17.42 -5.22 -4.55
C ILE A 230 -16.52 -5.96 -3.56
N ASN A 231 -16.16 -5.30 -2.47
CA ASN A 231 -15.43 -5.86 -1.34
C ASN A 231 -16.26 -5.69 -0.07
N LYS A 232 -16.61 -6.79 0.56
CA LYS A 232 -17.36 -6.81 1.82
C LYS A 232 -16.41 -7.17 2.94
N ILE A 233 -16.24 -6.25 3.88
CA ILE A 233 -15.33 -6.38 5.02
C ILE A 233 -16.17 -6.61 6.29
N ARG A 234 -15.76 -7.59 7.09
CA ARG A 234 -16.36 -7.92 8.39
C ARG A 234 -15.30 -7.78 9.48
N ASP A 235 -15.76 -7.46 10.68
CA ASP A 235 -14.90 -7.28 11.85
C ASP A 235 -13.80 -6.22 11.61
N MET A 236 -14.09 -5.16 10.84
CA MET A 236 -13.14 -4.10 10.54
C MET A 236 -12.69 -3.39 11.83
N ILE A 237 -11.38 -3.27 12.00
CA ILE A 237 -10.79 -2.60 13.16
C ILE A 237 -10.82 -1.10 12.92
N ASN A 238 -11.47 -0.38 13.81
CA ASN A 238 -11.53 1.07 13.77
C ASN A 238 -11.51 1.62 15.21
N TYR A 239 -11.48 2.95 15.36
CA TYR A 239 -11.54 3.59 16.66
C TYR A 239 -12.99 3.70 17.15
N ARG A 240 -13.18 3.41 18.43
CA ARG A 240 -14.40 3.65 19.18
C ARG A 240 -14.10 4.56 20.35
N GLY A 241 -14.84 5.66 20.46
CA GLY A 241 -14.80 6.50 21.66
C GLY A 241 -15.27 5.71 22.88
N ILE A 242 -14.60 5.89 24.00
CA ILE A 242 -14.94 5.33 25.30
C ILE A 242 -15.00 6.47 26.33
N ASP A 243 -15.66 6.22 27.45
CA ASP A 243 -15.64 7.18 28.56
C ASP A 243 -14.20 7.33 29.09
N PRO A 244 -13.64 8.56 29.15
CA PRO A 244 -12.31 8.81 29.71
C PRO A 244 -12.11 8.24 31.12
N ALA A 245 -13.18 8.18 31.94
CA ALA A 245 -13.14 7.58 33.26
C ALA A 245 -12.78 6.09 33.23
N ILE A 246 -13.16 5.36 32.17
CA ILE A 246 -12.76 3.96 31.98
C ILE A 246 -11.26 3.88 31.74
N ALA A 247 -10.70 4.75 30.90
CA ALA A 247 -9.25 4.79 30.64
C ALA A 247 -8.47 5.12 31.92
N GLU A 248 -8.95 6.07 32.72
CA GLU A 248 -8.34 6.41 34.02
C GLU A 248 -8.38 5.23 35.00
N GLN A 249 -9.52 4.53 35.13
CA GLN A 249 -9.65 3.34 35.97
C GLN A 249 -8.72 2.19 35.55
N LEU A 250 -8.43 2.07 34.26
CA LEU A 250 -7.51 1.09 33.72
C LEU A 250 -6.04 1.51 33.85
N GLY A 251 -5.74 2.65 34.44
CA GLY A 251 -4.38 3.10 34.72
C GLY A 251 -3.73 3.91 33.60
N TYR A 252 -4.46 4.29 32.55
CA TYR A 252 -3.92 5.07 31.42
C TYR A 252 -3.86 6.58 31.68
N GLY A 253 -4.22 7.03 32.89
CA GLY A 253 -4.19 8.42 33.29
C GLY A 253 -5.49 9.17 32.98
N LYS A 254 -5.55 10.44 33.42
CA LYS A 254 -6.69 11.30 33.19
C LYS A 254 -6.51 12.08 31.90
N HIS A 255 -7.42 11.93 30.97
CA HIS A 255 -7.46 12.58 29.67
C HIS A 255 -8.81 13.20 29.38
N ASN A 256 -8.86 14.20 28.49
CA ASN A 256 -10.10 14.85 28.10
C ASN A 256 -10.98 13.94 27.24
N GLU A 257 -10.34 13.10 26.40
CA GLU A 257 -10.99 12.15 25.51
C GLU A 257 -10.28 10.81 25.57
N ALA A 258 -11.02 9.74 25.36
CA ALA A 258 -10.46 8.39 25.27
C ALA A 258 -11.09 7.59 24.14
N GLN A 259 -10.29 6.78 23.48
CA GLN A 259 -10.73 5.85 22.45
C GLN A 259 -10.01 4.51 22.55
N GLN A 260 -10.60 3.50 21.97
CA GLN A 260 -10.04 2.16 21.88
C GLN A 260 -10.22 1.64 20.45
N ARG A 261 -9.27 0.82 19.97
CA ARG A 261 -9.48 0.07 18.73
C ARG A 261 -10.43 -1.08 19.00
N ASP A 262 -11.41 -1.27 18.13
CA ASP A 262 -12.41 -2.32 18.27
C ASP A 262 -12.88 -2.82 16.89
N ASN A 263 -13.44 -4.04 16.84
CA ASN A 263 -14.06 -4.60 15.64
C ASN A 263 -15.51 -4.08 15.55
N ILE A 264 -15.66 -2.86 15.11
CA ILE A 264 -16.93 -2.15 15.24
C ILE A 264 -17.82 -2.20 14.01
N SER A 265 -17.29 -2.61 12.87
CA SER A 265 -18.08 -2.42 11.67
C SER A 265 -17.97 -3.52 10.63
N ARG A 266 -19.03 -3.57 9.84
CA ARG A 266 -19.04 -4.16 8.51
C ARG A 266 -18.88 -3.03 7.53
N ALA A 267 -17.94 -3.16 6.61
CA ALA A 267 -17.73 -2.17 5.58
C ALA A 267 -17.96 -2.77 4.20
N GLU A 268 -18.46 -1.96 3.30
CA GLU A 268 -18.62 -2.31 1.90
C GLU A 268 -17.92 -1.27 1.04
N VAL A 269 -17.08 -1.75 0.13
CA VAL A 269 -16.41 -0.92 -0.88
C VAL A 269 -16.80 -1.47 -2.24
N LYS A 270 -17.44 -0.66 -3.06
CA LYS A 270 -17.80 -1.02 -4.43
C LYS A 270 -17.35 0.04 -5.40
N GLY A 271 -17.06 -0.35 -6.62
CA GLY A 271 -16.60 0.62 -7.59
C GLY A 271 -16.55 0.11 -9.00
N VAL A 272 -16.33 1.06 -9.89
CA VAL A 272 -16.11 0.82 -11.31
C VAL A 272 -14.83 1.54 -11.72
N LYS A 273 -13.99 0.85 -12.47
CA LYS A 273 -12.78 1.42 -13.05
C LYS A 273 -12.78 1.20 -14.56
N ALA A 274 -12.63 2.27 -15.31
CA ALA A 274 -12.43 2.24 -16.77
C ALA A 274 -11.01 2.70 -17.07
N VAL A 275 -10.33 2.05 -18.02
CA VAL A 275 -8.97 2.41 -18.48
C VAL A 275 -8.94 2.37 -20.00
N LEU A 276 -8.41 3.42 -20.60
CA LEU A 276 -8.20 3.53 -22.04
C LEU A 276 -6.73 3.82 -22.33
N ASN A 277 -6.13 3.10 -23.27
CA ASN A 277 -4.82 3.42 -23.83
C ASN A 277 -4.90 3.37 -25.35
N VAL A 278 -4.31 4.35 -25.99
CA VAL A 278 -4.29 4.50 -27.46
C VAL A 278 -2.87 4.84 -27.91
N TYR A 279 -2.36 4.04 -28.83
CA TYR A 279 -1.15 4.40 -29.57
C TYR A 279 -1.55 5.16 -30.85
N ALA A 280 -1.41 6.49 -30.83
CA ALA A 280 -1.87 7.36 -31.92
C ALA A 280 -0.95 7.33 -33.16
N GLY A 281 0.22 6.70 -33.08
CA GLY A 281 1.23 6.67 -34.14
C GLY A 281 2.28 7.77 -33.98
N ALA A 282 3.30 7.76 -34.85
CA ALA A 282 4.41 8.72 -34.82
C ALA A 282 5.08 8.90 -33.44
N GLY A 283 5.09 7.84 -32.62
CA GLY A 283 5.64 7.88 -31.27
C GLY A 283 4.68 8.40 -30.18
N PHE A 284 3.46 8.82 -30.54
CA PHE A 284 2.47 9.29 -29.57
C PHE A 284 1.63 8.15 -29.00
N SER A 285 1.49 8.17 -27.68
CA SER A 285 0.51 7.38 -26.96
C SER A 285 -0.20 8.22 -25.90
N VAL A 286 -1.49 7.99 -25.73
CA VAL A 286 -2.30 8.65 -24.73
C VAL A 286 -3.06 7.59 -23.94
N GLY A 287 -3.26 7.84 -22.67
CA GLY A 287 -4.02 6.96 -21.79
C GLY A 287 -4.77 7.76 -20.74
N GLY A 288 -5.75 7.10 -20.17
CA GLY A 288 -6.50 7.67 -19.07
C GLY A 288 -7.27 6.60 -18.32
N SER A 289 -7.60 6.90 -17.08
CA SER A 289 -8.49 6.06 -16.29
C SER A 289 -9.47 6.92 -15.50
N TYR A 290 -10.63 6.34 -15.28
CA TYR A 290 -11.61 6.82 -14.34
C TYR A 290 -11.90 5.73 -13.32
N HIS A 291 -11.90 6.09 -12.05
CA HIS A 291 -12.25 5.22 -10.95
C HIS A 291 -13.31 5.87 -10.08
N PHE A 292 -14.48 5.26 -10.06
CA PHE A 292 -15.53 5.54 -9.11
C PHE A 292 -15.46 4.52 -7.98
N MET A 293 -15.47 5.00 -6.73
CA MET A 293 -15.46 4.18 -5.53
C MET A 293 -16.50 4.70 -4.54
N ASP A 294 -17.42 3.84 -4.15
CA ASP A 294 -18.38 4.11 -3.11
C ASP A 294 -18.07 3.23 -1.91
N THR A 295 -18.00 3.84 -0.73
CA THR A 295 -17.62 3.18 0.52
C THR A 295 -18.68 3.42 1.56
N GLU A 296 -19.02 2.40 2.33
CA GLU A 296 -20.03 2.50 3.38
C GLU A 296 -19.62 1.68 4.60
N ASP A 297 -19.59 2.30 5.75
CA ASP A 297 -19.65 1.62 7.03
C ASP A 297 -21.11 1.21 7.28
N LYS A 298 -21.39 -0.09 7.22
CA LYS A 298 -22.76 -0.63 7.36
C LYS A 298 -23.34 -0.46 8.77
N THR A 299 -22.54 -0.07 9.74
CA THR A 299 -22.99 0.17 11.11
C THR A 299 -23.51 1.60 11.27
N THR A 300 -22.79 2.57 10.70
CA THR A 300 -23.16 4.00 10.78
C THR A 300 -23.89 4.50 9.55
N GLN A 301 -23.88 3.76 8.45
CA GLN A 301 -24.40 4.14 7.13
C GLN A 301 -23.68 5.36 6.52
N GLU A 302 -22.47 5.65 6.98
CA GLU A 302 -21.64 6.73 6.50
C GLU A 302 -20.52 6.21 5.59
N PRO A 303 -19.96 7.06 4.71
CA PRO A 303 -18.75 6.70 3.98
C PRO A 303 -17.57 6.36 4.92
N ILE A 304 -16.66 5.51 4.47
CA ILE A 304 -15.44 5.24 5.22
C ILE A 304 -14.58 6.51 5.23
N ASP A 305 -14.05 6.83 6.41
CA ASP A 305 -13.20 8.00 6.60
C ASP A 305 -12.01 8.03 5.63
N LYS A 306 -11.67 9.22 5.13
CA LYS A 306 -10.61 9.47 4.14
C LYS A 306 -10.83 8.85 2.76
N SER A 307 -12.02 8.34 2.46
CA SER A 307 -12.34 7.81 1.14
C SER A 307 -12.48 8.93 0.09
N VAL A 308 -12.10 8.61 -1.15
CA VAL A 308 -12.25 9.48 -2.32
C VAL A 308 -13.19 8.81 -3.30
N LYS A 309 -14.26 9.51 -3.70
CA LYS A 309 -15.30 8.94 -4.54
C LYS A 309 -14.91 8.85 -5.99
N ASN A 310 -14.31 9.89 -6.54
CA ASN A 310 -13.95 9.99 -7.96
C ASN A 310 -12.48 10.34 -8.15
N VAL A 311 -11.78 9.53 -8.96
CA VAL A 311 -10.37 9.75 -9.34
C VAL A 311 -10.24 9.59 -10.86
N TRP A 312 -9.60 10.55 -11.50
CA TRP A 312 -9.22 10.52 -12.92
C TRP A 312 -7.72 10.55 -13.04
N THR A 313 -7.18 9.79 -13.97
CA THR A 313 -5.79 9.92 -14.39
C THR A 313 -5.73 10.13 -15.90
N ALA A 314 -4.77 10.89 -16.34
CA ALA A 314 -4.48 11.06 -17.75
C ALA A 314 -2.97 11.01 -17.96
N ASN A 315 -2.53 10.42 -19.06
CA ASN A 315 -1.15 10.42 -19.46
C ASN A 315 -1.02 10.64 -20.97
N ALA A 316 0.01 11.38 -21.36
CA ALA A 316 0.41 11.53 -22.75
C ALA A 316 1.91 11.28 -22.83
N ARG A 317 2.31 10.48 -23.79
CA ARG A 317 3.70 10.15 -24.02
C ARG A 317 4.03 10.34 -25.47
N TRP A 318 5.16 10.97 -25.73
CA TRP A 318 5.75 11.04 -27.06
C TRP A 318 7.20 10.58 -27.01
N GLY A 319 7.58 9.71 -27.95
CA GLY A 319 8.94 9.25 -28.10
C GLY A 319 9.37 9.25 -29.56
N HIS A 320 10.53 9.81 -29.85
CA HIS A 320 11.10 9.80 -31.19
C HIS A 320 12.60 9.57 -31.17
N ARG A 321 13.10 8.84 -32.18
CA ARG A 321 14.51 8.53 -32.34
C ARG A 321 15.09 9.19 -33.58
N TRP A 322 16.19 9.90 -33.40
CA TRP A 322 17.00 10.48 -34.47
C TRP A 322 18.41 9.87 -34.40
N GLY A 323 18.64 8.81 -35.17
CA GLY A 323 19.94 8.10 -35.14
C GLY A 323 20.29 7.56 -33.74
N LEU A 324 21.36 8.09 -33.15
CA LEU A 324 21.83 7.69 -31.81
C LEU A 324 21.08 8.38 -30.66
N TYR A 325 20.29 9.39 -30.94
CA TYR A 325 19.54 10.15 -29.96
C TYR A 325 18.07 9.72 -29.92
N HIS A 326 17.55 9.51 -28.72
CA HIS A 326 16.12 9.23 -28.48
C HIS A 326 15.58 10.16 -27.40
N LEU A 327 14.50 10.88 -27.72
CA LEU A 327 13.75 11.73 -26.80
C LEU A 327 12.45 11.04 -26.39
N ASN A 328 12.19 11.02 -25.11
CA ASN A 328 10.88 10.68 -24.53
C ASN A 328 10.37 11.88 -23.75
N VAL A 329 9.12 12.23 -23.96
CA VAL A 329 8.38 13.25 -23.21
C VAL A 329 7.15 12.59 -22.62
N ASN A 330 6.91 12.76 -21.32
CA ASN A 330 5.76 12.21 -20.63
C ASN A 330 5.08 13.30 -19.82
N LEU A 331 3.77 13.42 -20.00
CA LEU A 331 2.87 14.23 -19.19
C LEU A 331 1.95 13.28 -18.44
N ASN A 332 1.89 13.39 -17.12
CA ASN A 332 0.99 12.60 -16.27
C ASN A 332 0.13 13.55 -15.45
N GLY A 333 -1.14 13.21 -15.33
CA GLY A 333 -2.09 13.98 -14.56
C GLY A 333 -2.93 13.08 -13.66
N ARG A 334 -3.21 13.58 -12.47
CA ARG A 334 -4.16 12.99 -11.53
C ARG A 334 -5.10 14.07 -11.02
N ILE A 335 -6.39 13.79 -11.11
CA ILE A 335 -7.46 14.63 -10.59
C ILE A 335 -8.27 13.78 -9.62
N GLN A 336 -8.54 14.28 -8.45
CA GLN A 336 -9.40 13.60 -7.48
C GLN A 336 -10.34 14.58 -6.81
N GLU A 337 -11.53 14.08 -6.44
CA GLU A 337 -12.44 14.80 -5.56
C GLU A 337 -11.90 14.92 -4.14
N GLY A 338 -12.56 15.73 -3.34
CA GLY A 338 -12.29 15.86 -1.92
C GLY A 338 -12.43 14.53 -1.19
N ARG A 339 -11.67 14.36 -0.13
CA ARG A 339 -11.76 13.20 0.75
C ARG A 339 -12.85 13.42 1.79
N TYR A 340 -13.68 12.42 1.99
CA TYR A 340 -14.66 12.42 3.07
C TYR A 340 -13.95 12.51 4.44
N SER A 341 -14.47 13.33 5.34
CA SER A 341 -14.00 13.42 6.72
C SER A 341 -15.12 13.13 7.68
N LYS A 342 -14.90 12.18 8.58
CA LYS A 342 -15.81 11.85 9.68
C LYS A 342 -15.59 12.71 10.92
N THR A 343 -14.41 13.31 11.05
CA THR A 343 -14.02 14.06 12.25
C THR A 343 -14.55 15.47 12.18
N TYR A 344 -15.39 15.86 13.12
CA TYR A 344 -16.03 17.18 13.22
C TYR A 344 -15.04 18.36 13.25
N TYR A 345 -13.82 18.13 13.76
CA TYR A 345 -12.82 19.18 13.92
C TYR A 345 -12.04 19.52 12.65
N TYR A 346 -12.20 18.74 11.60
CA TYR A 346 -11.44 18.93 10.36
C TYR A 346 -12.37 19.03 9.16
N ASP A 347 -12.24 20.11 8.44
CA ASP A 347 -12.90 20.24 7.14
C ASP A 347 -12.47 19.10 6.22
N PRO A 348 -13.36 18.60 5.34
CA PRO A 348 -12.99 17.65 4.30
C PRO A 348 -11.82 18.20 3.49
N ALA A 349 -10.83 17.36 3.19
CA ALA A 349 -9.75 17.78 2.30
C ALA A 349 -10.32 18.06 0.92
N PRO A 350 -10.00 19.22 0.29
CA PRO A 350 -10.51 19.56 -1.02
C PRO A 350 -10.01 18.59 -2.09
N GLY A 351 -10.70 18.57 -3.20
CA GLY A 351 -10.19 17.91 -4.39
C GLY A 351 -8.94 18.60 -4.89
N PHE A 352 -8.06 17.86 -5.56
CA PHE A 352 -6.87 18.42 -6.16
C PHE A 352 -6.60 17.84 -7.55
N SER A 353 -5.81 18.58 -8.32
CA SER A 353 -5.23 18.08 -9.56
C SER A 353 -3.73 18.32 -9.54
N GLN A 354 -2.96 17.28 -9.86
CA GLN A 354 -1.52 17.35 -10.00
C GLN A 354 -1.13 16.87 -11.39
N TRP A 355 -0.20 17.59 -12.01
CA TRP A 355 0.32 17.27 -13.32
C TRP A 355 1.83 17.34 -13.30
N ASP A 356 2.47 16.33 -13.84
CA ASP A 356 3.92 16.18 -13.86
C ASP A 356 4.39 16.02 -15.31
N LEU A 357 5.40 16.78 -15.68
CA LEU A 357 6.03 16.70 -17.00
C LEU A 357 7.47 16.21 -16.82
N ASN A 358 7.85 15.18 -17.55
CA ASN A 358 9.24 14.73 -17.55
C ASN A 358 9.73 14.41 -18.96
N THR A 359 11.02 14.63 -19.16
CA THR A 359 11.73 14.30 -20.39
C THR A 359 12.92 13.41 -20.09
N ARG A 360 13.20 12.48 -21.00
CA ARG A 360 14.42 11.65 -20.99
C ARG A 360 15.08 11.72 -22.34
N HIS A 361 16.33 12.04 -22.33
CA HIS A 361 17.19 12.16 -23.51
C HIS A 361 18.18 11.02 -23.50
N SER A 362 18.09 10.05 -24.41
CA SER A 362 18.99 8.90 -24.46
C SER A 362 19.98 9.05 -25.62
N PHE A 363 21.26 9.09 -25.32
CA PHE A 363 22.36 9.10 -26.28
C PHE A 363 23.03 7.73 -26.31
N ASN A 364 22.81 6.96 -27.37
CA ASN A 364 23.37 5.62 -27.53
C ASN A 364 24.76 5.70 -28.21
N LEU A 365 25.79 5.82 -27.40
CA LEU A 365 27.20 5.78 -27.84
C LEU A 365 27.66 4.34 -27.86
N LYS A 366 28.76 4.03 -28.63
CA LYS A 366 29.19 2.65 -28.87
C LYS A 366 29.35 1.79 -27.60
N SER A 367 29.93 2.34 -26.54
CA SER A 367 30.20 1.63 -25.29
C SER A 367 29.42 2.15 -24.09
N VAL A 368 28.64 3.22 -24.27
CA VAL A 368 27.97 3.90 -23.18
C VAL A 368 26.59 4.41 -23.67
N VAL A 369 25.56 4.24 -22.84
CA VAL A 369 24.29 4.92 -22.99
C VAL A 369 24.21 5.99 -21.93
N LEU A 370 24.08 7.24 -22.35
CA LEU A 370 23.94 8.40 -21.49
C LEU A 370 22.50 8.88 -21.52
N GLU A 371 21.86 8.96 -20.34
CA GLU A 371 20.43 9.33 -20.24
C GLU A 371 20.21 10.45 -19.23
N PRO A 372 20.45 11.74 -19.61
CA PRO A 372 19.95 12.86 -18.81
C PRO A 372 18.42 12.93 -18.85
N GLY A 373 17.82 13.28 -17.72
CA GLY A 373 16.40 13.49 -17.56
C GLY A 373 16.10 14.79 -16.84
N PHE A 374 15.01 15.45 -17.24
CA PHE A 374 14.52 16.68 -16.62
C PHE A 374 13.04 16.47 -16.27
N GLY A 375 12.63 16.92 -15.11
CA GLY A 375 11.24 16.83 -14.71
C GLY A 375 10.77 18.03 -13.92
N VAL A 376 9.47 18.27 -14.05
CA VAL A 376 8.70 19.25 -13.29
C VAL A 376 7.55 18.49 -12.66
N GLU A 377 7.52 18.42 -11.34
CA GLU A 377 6.40 17.92 -10.58
C GLU A 377 5.47 19.08 -10.22
N ASN A 378 4.19 18.77 -10.12
CA ASN A 378 3.15 19.77 -9.87
C ASN A 378 3.25 20.99 -10.81
N LEU A 379 3.19 20.72 -12.11
CA LEU A 379 3.38 21.71 -13.20
C LEU A 379 2.58 23.00 -13.01
N PHE A 380 1.37 22.90 -12.45
CA PHE A 380 0.46 24.03 -12.25
C PHE A 380 0.56 24.64 -10.85
N ASP A 381 1.55 24.26 -10.04
CA ASP A 381 1.81 24.79 -8.70
C ASP A 381 0.59 24.76 -7.77
N LYS A 382 -0.17 23.66 -7.84
CA LYS A 382 -1.36 23.52 -7.01
C LYS A 382 -0.97 23.12 -5.59
N VAL A 383 -1.15 24.02 -4.63
CA VAL A 383 -0.85 23.82 -3.22
C VAL A 383 -2.15 23.81 -2.41
N ASP A 384 -2.21 22.98 -1.39
CA ASP A 384 -3.23 23.08 -0.35
C ASP A 384 -2.69 24.04 0.73
N ASP A 385 -3.32 25.18 0.85
CA ASP A 385 -2.93 26.26 1.77
C ASP A 385 -3.43 26.05 3.21
N ARG A 386 -4.13 24.92 3.48
CA ARG A 386 -4.67 24.56 4.78
C ARG A 386 -4.03 23.34 5.44
N PRO A 387 -2.70 23.08 5.28
CA PRO A 387 -2.07 21.86 5.78
C PRO A 387 -2.11 21.73 7.30
N TRP A 388 -2.28 22.83 8.01
CA TRP A 388 -2.28 22.89 9.47
C TRP A 388 -3.64 22.72 10.13
N ASN A 389 -4.72 22.94 9.37
CA ASN A 389 -6.09 22.89 9.87
C ASN A 389 -6.80 21.58 9.53
N SER A 390 -6.16 20.68 8.77
CA SER A 390 -6.77 19.44 8.33
C SER A 390 -5.74 18.31 8.28
N ASN A 391 -5.94 17.27 9.08
CA ASN A 391 -5.17 16.03 8.97
C ASN A 391 -5.41 15.28 7.65
N TYR A 392 -6.31 15.80 6.82
CA TYR A 392 -6.71 15.22 5.54
C TYR A 392 -6.14 15.99 4.35
N SER A 393 -5.50 17.12 4.59
CA SER A 393 -4.90 17.91 3.51
C SER A 393 -3.83 17.10 2.79
N THR A 394 -3.74 17.33 1.50
CA THR A 394 -2.69 16.75 0.69
C THR A 394 -1.44 17.61 0.85
N LEU A 395 -0.43 17.10 1.55
CA LEU A 395 0.85 17.79 1.64
C LEU A 395 1.52 17.74 0.27
N ASN A 396 1.29 18.78 -0.53
CA ASN A 396 1.97 18.98 -1.79
C ASN A 396 2.90 20.18 -1.64
N PRO A 397 4.21 20.00 -1.80
CA PRO A 397 5.20 21.07 -1.58
C PRO A 397 5.16 22.17 -2.64
N GLY A 398 4.23 22.12 -3.59
CA GLY A 398 4.20 23.03 -4.73
C GLY A 398 5.02 22.49 -5.90
N ARG A 399 5.33 23.37 -6.86
CA ARG A 399 6.12 23.01 -8.04
C ARG A 399 7.56 22.69 -7.67
N SER A 400 8.04 21.54 -8.09
CA SER A 400 9.43 21.13 -7.94
C SER A 400 10.07 20.78 -9.29
N PHE A 401 11.39 20.95 -9.36
CA PHE A 401 12.18 20.62 -10.53
C PHE A 401 13.23 19.60 -10.15
N TYR A 402 13.46 18.62 -11.01
CA TYR A 402 14.54 17.67 -10.79
C TYR A 402 15.31 17.39 -12.08
N VAL A 403 16.57 17.03 -11.89
CA VAL A 403 17.47 16.59 -12.95
C VAL A 403 18.00 15.21 -12.55
N SER A 404 18.06 14.31 -13.49
CA SER A 404 18.63 12.99 -13.32
C SER A 404 19.66 12.69 -14.42
N LEU A 405 20.65 11.86 -14.10
CA LEU A 405 21.60 11.34 -15.04
C LEU A 405 21.77 9.85 -14.82
N SER A 406 21.50 9.05 -15.85
CA SER A 406 21.82 7.62 -15.87
C SER A 406 22.93 7.35 -16.88
N VAL A 407 23.93 6.60 -16.46
CA VAL A 407 25.02 6.15 -17.32
C VAL A 407 25.05 4.63 -17.29
N ARG A 408 24.95 3.99 -18.45
CA ARG A 408 25.01 2.55 -18.58
C ARG A 408 26.15 2.17 -19.52
N PHE A 409 27.02 1.31 -19.07
CA PHE A 409 28.08 0.73 -19.86
C PHE A 409 27.59 -0.57 -20.51
N ASN A 410 27.84 -0.73 -21.84
CA ASN A 410 27.45 -1.89 -22.64
C ASN A 410 28.59 -2.93 -22.70
#